data_edd82671eeef69cf6a25d262235637cb
#
_entry.id   edd82671eeef69cf6a25d262235637cb
#
_cell.length_a   1.000
_cell.length_b   1.000
_cell.length_c   1.000
_cell.angle_alpha   90.00
_cell.angle_beta   90.00
_cell.angle_gamma   90.00
#
_symmetry.space_group_name_H-M   'P 1'
#
loop_
_entity.id
_entity.type
_entity.pdbx_description
1 polymer ?
#
loop_
_entity_poly.entity_id
_entity_poly.type
_entity_poly.pdbx_seq_one_letter_code
_entity_poly.pdbx_strand_id
1 'polypeptide(L)'
;MNDRADGGEQSRRYGIREGAFQAIMLGGGENYLSAFALLLHASAFQIGLLSALPQLIGTWTQLLSVKALSWVRHRKSIILTGVAGQAFVWLPLLALPLIFPEQGPWLLIACAVAYVAMGHFAIPAWNSLLTDLVDPNRRGAYFGHRARVMTVSSFAALCAAGLILHSAEAWEQPWMGFAVIFLAASAARGVSAAYLARIDESSVPVTREDEFRLLAFLRREHGLNFRRFLLFSGLMHTCVLIAGPYFVVYMLRDLHFSYLEYSLWLAAGVIGQFVTLKPWGRLGDRYGNKKVVAATALLVPFLPMLYVLSANLHFLLAVNFLGGVIWAGLALGLQNYVFDAVRPEDRAKGVAIWNSVNAVGWFVGAMLGSVLAGVLPGEIAFAGLEVRPASNLP
;
A
#
# COMPACT_ATOMS: atom_id res chain seq x y z
N MET A 1 30.15 26.53 12.65
CA MET A 1 29.53 25.32 13.27
C MET A 1 28.00 25.43 13.39
N ASN A 2 27.44 26.63 13.61
CA ASN A 2 25.98 26.85 13.69
C ASN A 2 25.23 26.60 12.36
N ASP A 3 25.74 27.00 11.20
CA ASP A 3 25.04 26.87 9.91
C ASP A 3 24.75 25.40 9.49
N ARG A 4 25.65 24.46 9.81
CA ARG A 4 25.42 23.03 9.51
C ARG A 4 24.41 22.38 10.45
N ALA A 5 24.31 22.84 11.68
CA ALA A 5 23.31 22.36 12.64
C ALA A 5 21.90 22.85 12.25
N ASP A 6 21.79 24.09 11.79
CA ASP A 6 20.54 24.71 11.30
C ASP A 6 20.05 24.06 10.00
N GLY A 7 20.94 23.81 9.04
CA GLY A 7 20.61 23.14 7.77
C GLY A 7 20.07 21.72 7.98
N GLY A 8 20.65 20.97 8.95
CA GLY A 8 20.19 19.62 9.29
C GLY A 8 18.81 19.61 9.95
N GLU A 9 18.47 20.58 10.79
CA GLU A 9 17.14 20.70 11.40
C GLU A 9 16.10 21.09 10.35
N GLN A 10 16.43 22.02 9.46
CA GLN A 10 15.55 22.45 8.40
C GLN A 10 15.26 21.31 7.41
N SER A 11 16.26 20.52 7.04
CA SER A 11 16.11 19.33 6.18
C SER A 11 15.21 18.26 6.85
N ARG A 12 15.31 18.05 8.16
CA ARG A 12 14.39 17.16 8.91
C ARG A 12 12.95 17.67 8.88
N ARG A 13 12.72 18.96 9.02
CA ARG A 13 11.38 19.58 8.91
C ARG A 13 10.82 19.42 7.50
N TYR A 14 11.64 19.57 6.45
CA TYR A 14 11.24 19.30 5.07
C TYR A 14 10.87 17.83 4.87
N GLY A 15 11.58 16.87 5.46
CA GLY A 15 11.25 15.45 5.40
C GLY A 15 9.90 15.09 6.04
N ILE A 16 9.47 15.80 7.10
CA ILE A 16 8.13 15.63 7.69
C ILE A 16 7.06 16.19 6.76
N ARG A 17 7.26 17.41 6.21
CA ARG A 17 6.31 18.04 5.27
C ARG A 17 6.17 17.24 3.97
N GLU A 18 7.28 16.78 3.43
CA GLU A 18 7.31 15.86 2.29
C GLU A 18 6.41 14.64 2.55
N GLY A 19 6.60 13.98 3.71
CA GLY A 19 5.79 12.83 4.09
C GLY A 19 4.30 13.14 4.24
N ALA A 20 3.94 14.31 4.78
CA ALA A 20 2.55 14.74 4.91
C ALA A 20 1.87 14.85 3.53
N PHE A 21 2.52 15.50 2.56
CA PHE A 21 1.97 15.64 1.20
C PHE A 21 1.97 14.32 0.43
N GLN A 22 2.97 13.46 0.61
CA GLN A 22 2.93 12.09 0.10
C GLN A 22 1.71 11.34 0.65
N ALA A 23 1.43 11.47 1.94
CA ALA A 23 0.32 10.80 2.59
C ALA A 23 -1.04 11.30 2.12
N ILE A 24 -1.17 12.60 1.77
CA ILE A 24 -2.37 13.14 1.14
C ILE A 24 -2.64 12.46 -0.21
N MET A 25 -1.61 12.29 -1.04
CA MET A 25 -1.75 11.55 -2.30
C MET A 25 -2.21 10.10 -2.08
N LEU A 26 -1.62 9.40 -1.09
CA LEU A 26 -2.01 8.02 -0.77
C LEU A 26 -3.46 7.95 -0.30
N GLY A 27 -3.83 8.79 0.67
CA GLY A 27 -5.16 8.78 1.27
C GLY A 27 -6.27 9.18 0.31
N GLY A 28 -6.07 10.28 -0.44
CA GLY A 28 -7.08 10.83 -1.34
C GLY A 28 -7.08 10.25 -2.75
N GLY A 29 -5.94 9.72 -3.23
CA GLY A 29 -5.81 9.21 -4.60
C GLY A 29 -5.78 7.67 -4.66
N GLU A 30 -4.74 7.06 -4.09
CA GLU A 30 -4.47 5.62 -4.25
C GLU A 30 -5.62 4.74 -3.73
N ASN A 31 -6.22 5.08 -2.59
CA ASN A 31 -7.34 4.32 -2.02
C ASN A 31 -8.59 4.28 -2.91
N TYR A 32 -8.69 5.16 -3.89
CA TYR A 32 -9.85 5.26 -4.77
C TYR A 32 -9.60 4.74 -6.20
N LEU A 33 -8.40 4.23 -6.50
CA LEU A 33 -8.10 3.67 -7.83
C LEU A 33 -9.02 2.50 -8.20
N SER A 34 -9.33 1.62 -7.24
CA SER A 34 -10.25 0.50 -7.48
C SER A 34 -11.70 0.95 -7.65
N ALA A 35 -12.13 2.00 -6.93
CA ALA A 35 -13.45 2.61 -7.12
C ALA A 35 -13.53 3.30 -8.50
N PHE A 36 -12.45 3.96 -8.94
CA PHE A 36 -12.36 4.54 -10.28
C PHE A 36 -12.36 3.46 -11.38
N ALA A 37 -11.74 2.31 -11.15
CA ALA A 37 -11.81 1.18 -12.07
C ALA A 37 -13.26 0.71 -12.29
N LEU A 38 -14.09 0.70 -11.23
CA LEU A 38 -15.51 0.38 -11.37
C LEU A 38 -16.28 1.44 -12.17
N LEU A 39 -15.96 2.73 -11.99
CA LEU A 39 -16.53 3.79 -12.84
C LEU A 39 -16.18 3.61 -14.33
N LEU A 40 -15.00 3.06 -14.61
CA LEU A 40 -14.56 2.72 -15.98
C LEU A 40 -15.09 1.37 -16.47
N HIS A 41 -16.01 0.73 -15.75
CA HIS A 41 -16.57 -0.59 -16.06
C HIS A 41 -15.50 -1.71 -16.17
N ALA A 42 -14.47 -1.67 -15.30
CA ALA A 42 -13.43 -2.68 -15.28
C ALA A 42 -13.99 -4.07 -14.92
N SER A 43 -13.54 -5.09 -15.66
CA SER A 43 -13.87 -6.49 -15.40
C SER A 43 -13.21 -6.99 -14.11
N ALA A 44 -13.68 -8.13 -13.57
CA ALA A 44 -13.06 -8.78 -12.40
C ALA A 44 -11.57 -9.06 -12.64
N PHE A 45 -11.20 -9.48 -13.84
CA PHE A 45 -9.82 -9.71 -14.23
C PHE A 45 -8.98 -8.43 -14.13
N GLN A 46 -9.50 -7.31 -14.65
CA GLN A 46 -8.82 -6.02 -14.60
C GLN A 46 -8.68 -5.47 -13.16
N ILE A 47 -9.67 -5.67 -12.32
CA ILE A 47 -9.60 -5.29 -10.89
C ILE A 47 -8.56 -6.12 -10.14
N GLY A 48 -8.53 -7.44 -10.36
CA GLY A 48 -7.48 -8.30 -9.81
C GLY A 48 -6.09 -7.87 -10.28
N LEU A 49 -5.94 -7.59 -11.58
CA LEU A 49 -4.69 -7.15 -12.16
C LEU A 49 -4.25 -5.77 -11.64
N LEU A 50 -5.18 -4.81 -11.50
CA LEU A 50 -4.94 -3.49 -10.92
C LEU A 50 -4.40 -3.57 -9.49
N SER A 51 -4.91 -4.52 -8.70
CA SER A 51 -4.49 -4.68 -7.30
C SER A 51 -3.11 -5.33 -7.14
N ALA A 52 -2.69 -6.18 -8.05
CA ALA A 52 -1.53 -7.04 -7.87
C ALA A 52 -0.35 -6.76 -8.81
N LEU A 53 -0.61 -6.48 -10.09
CA LEU A 53 0.45 -6.25 -11.07
C LEU A 53 1.35 -5.05 -10.74
N PRO A 54 0.80 -3.90 -10.27
CA PRO A 54 1.63 -2.76 -9.89
C PRO A 54 2.65 -3.11 -8.79
N GLN A 55 2.25 -3.87 -7.78
CA GLN A 55 3.12 -4.26 -6.67
C GLN A 55 4.21 -5.25 -7.12
N LEU A 56 3.87 -6.18 -8.00
CA LEU A 56 4.82 -7.12 -8.57
C LEU A 56 5.90 -6.37 -9.36
N ILE A 57 5.51 -5.50 -10.29
CA ILE A 57 6.44 -4.72 -11.11
C ILE A 57 7.22 -3.72 -10.24
N GLY A 58 6.56 -3.09 -9.26
CA GLY A 58 7.22 -2.18 -8.31
C GLY A 58 8.36 -2.84 -7.54
N THR A 59 8.17 -4.06 -7.07
CA THR A 59 9.22 -4.81 -6.37
C THR A 59 10.46 -5.01 -7.26
N TRP A 60 10.27 -5.29 -8.54
CA TRP A 60 11.38 -5.43 -9.50
C TRP A 60 12.07 -4.10 -9.79
N THR A 61 11.30 -3.01 -9.90
CA THR A 61 11.87 -1.66 -10.07
C THR A 61 12.68 -1.20 -8.87
N GLN A 62 12.35 -1.65 -7.66
CA GLN A 62 13.15 -1.40 -6.47
C GLN A 62 14.56 -2.01 -6.59
N LEU A 63 14.67 -3.22 -7.16
CA LEU A 63 15.97 -3.86 -7.41
C LEU A 63 16.78 -3.09 -8.48
N LEU A 64 16.12 -2.58 -9.51
CA LEU A 64 16.76 -1.73 -10.53
C LEU A 64 17.30 -0.43 -9.94
N SER A 65 16.59 0.17 -8.96
CA SER A 65 17.04 1.38 -8.27
C SER A 65 18.36 1.18 -7.53
N VAL A 66 18.54 0.04 -6.85
CA VAL A 66 19.80 -0.29 -6.17
C VAL A 66 20.95 -0.31 -7.18
N LYS A 67 20.73 -0.87 -8.38
CA LYS A 67 21.74 -0.86 -9.47
C LYS A 67 21.96 0.56 -10.01
N ALA A 68 20.89 1.35 -10.16
CA ALA A 68 21.00 2.74 -10.61
C ALA A 68 21.80 3.61 -9.63
N LEU A 69 21.70 3.36 -8.32
CA LEU A 69 22.50 4.04 -7.29
C LEU A 69 24.01 3.88 -7.49
N SER A 70 24.46 2.78 -8.09
CA SER A 70 25.88 2.57 -8.39
C SER A 70 26.39 3.40 -9.58
N TRP A 71 25.49 3.92 -10.46
CA TRP A 71 25.79 4.70 -11.64
C TRP A 71 25.57 6.19 -11.45
N VAL A 72 24.56 6.56 -10.64
CA VAL A 72 24.18 7.95 -10.38
C VAL A 72 24.83 8.44 -9.10
N ARG A 73 25.65 9.50 -9.19
CA ARG A 73 26.37 10.07 -8.04
C ARG A 73 25.46 10.71 -6.98
N HIS A 74 24.24 11.12 -7.37
CA HIS A 74 23.30 11.85 -6.50
C HIS A 74 22.04 11.05 -6.25
N ARG A 75 21.85 10.58 -5.01
CA ARG A 75 20.64 9.86 -4.54
C ARG A 75 19.39 10.71 -4.77
N LYS A 76 19.50 12.00 -4.54
CA LYS A 76 18.41 12.98 -4.69
C LYS A 76 17.83 13.00 -6.11
N SER A 77 18.65 12.84 -7.15
CA SER A 77 18.18 12.77 -8.53
C SER A 77 17.29 11.55 -8.76
N ILE A 78 17.66 10.38 -8.24
CA ILE A 78 16.85 9.15 -8.33
C ILE A 78 15.51 9.35 -7.62
N ILE A 79 15.54 9.93 -6.40
CA ILE A 79 14.33 10.17 -5.63
C ILE A 79 13.41 11.15 -6.36
N LEU A 80 13.94 12.27 -6.81
CA LEU A 80 13.15 13.30 -7.52
C LEU A 80 12.55 12.78 -8.82
N THR A 81 13.27 11.97 -9.58
CA THR A 81 12.74 11.32 -10.80
C THR A 81 11.55 10.43 -10.47
N GLY A 82 11.66 9.57 -9.45
CA GLY A 82 10.57 8.70 -9.03
C GLY A 82 9.36 9.48 -8.50
N VAL A 83 9.59 10.49 -7.66
CA VAL A 83 8.52 11.31 -7.07
C VAL A 83 7.82 12.19 -8.09
N ALA A 84 8.59 12.83 -9.00
CA ALA A 84 8.02 13.62 -10.10
C ALA A 84 7.23 12.74 -11.08
N GLY A 85 7.76 11.55 -11.41
CA GLY A 85 7.05 10.57 -12.21
C GLY A 85 5.73 10.15 -11.57
N GLN A 86 5.69 9.88 -10.26
CA GLN A 86 4.43 9.61 -9.56
C GLN A 86 3.43 10.77 -9.66
N ALA A 87 3.88 12.02 -9.48
CA ALA A 87 3.00 13.17 -9.61
C ALA A 87 2.41 13.29 -11.02
N PHE A 88 3.22 13.04 -12.05
CA PHE A 88 2.78 13.14 -13.44
C PHE A 88 1.78 12.05 -13.84
N VAL A 89 1.92 10.84 -13.31
CA VAL A 89 1.04 9.69 -13.67
C VAL A 89 -0.42 9.92 -13.28
N TRP A 90 -0.72 10.78 -12.33
CA TRP A 90 -2.11 11.13 -11.98
C TRP A 90 -2.83 11.93 -13.07
N LEU A 91 -2.11 12.71 -13.87
CA LEU A 91 -2.71 13.59 -14.88
C LEU A 91 -3.42 12.86 -16.03
N PRO A 92 -2.85 11.80 -16.63
CA PRO A 92 -3.56 11.01 -17.65
C PRO A 92 -4.90 10.43 -17.16
N LEU A 93 -5.02 10.11 -15.86
CA LEU A 93 -6.25 9.54 -15.30
C LEU A 93 -7.45 10.48 -15.43
N LEU A 94 -7.23 11.80 -15.48
CA LEU A 94 -8.28 12.80 -15.64
C LEU A 94 -9.03 12.68 -16.97
N ALA A 95 -8.34 12.19 -17.99
CA ALA A 95 -8.87 12.13 -19.34
C ALA A 95 -9.46 10.75 -19.72
N LEU A 96 -9.19 9.71 -18.91
CA LEU A 96 -9.58 8.34 -19.26
C LEU A 96 -11.08 8.16 -19.55
N PRO A 97 -12.02 8.66 -18.71
CA PRO A 97 -13.44 8.46 -18.98
C PRO A 97 -13.95 9.19 -20.23
N LEU A 98 -13.26 10.26 -20.63
CA LEU A 98 -13.69 11.15 -21.71
C LEU A 98 -13.10 10.74 -23.06
N ILE A 99 -11.82 10.32 -23.09
CA ILE A 99 -11.09 10.09 -24.33
C ILE A 99 -10.99 8.60 -24.66
N PHE A 100 -10.94 7.74 -23.66
CA PHE A 100 -10.69 6.31 -23.83
C PHE A 100 -11.70 5.44 -23.06
N PRO A 101 -13.02 5.55 -23.29
CA PRO A 101 -14.02 4.85 -22.50
C PRO A 101 -13.86 3.32 -22.53
N GLU A 102 -13.52 2.74 -23.69
CA GLU A 102 -13.36 1.28 -23.83
C GLU A 102 -12.00 0.77 -23.31
N GLN A 103 -10.95 1.58 -23.45
CA GLN A 103 -9.59 1.20 -23.07
C GLN A 103 -9.21 1.72 -21.67
N GLY A 104 -10.09 2.50 -21.05
CA GLY A 104 -9.87 3.15 -19.76
C GLY A 104 -9.31 2.23 -18.67
N PRO A 105 -9.89 1.04 -18.45
CA PRO A 105 -9.39 0.11 -17.43
C PRO A 105 -7.96 -0.37 -17.68
N TRP A 106 -7.57 -0.65 -18.95
CA TRP A 106 -6.21 -1.06 -19.27
C TRP A 106 -5.19 0.06 -19.10
N LEU A 107 -5.57 1.27 -19.49
CA LEU A 107 -4.75 2.46 -19.31
C LEU A 107 -4.60 2.81 -17.81
N LEU A 108 -5.66 2.63 -17.03
CA LEU A 108 -5.60 2.77 -15.57
C LEU A 108 -4.60 1.78 -14.97
N ILE A 109 -4.62 0.51 -15.39
CA ILE A 109 -3.66 -0.50 -14.92
C ILE A 109 -2.22 -0.08 -15.30
N ALA A 110 -2.01 0.38 -16.54
CA ALA A 110 -0.71 0.85 -16.99
C ALA A 110 -0.21 2.06 -16.16
N CYS A 111 -1.09 3.04 -15.89
CA CYS A 111 -0.80 4.16 -15.01
C CYS A 111 -0.49 3.69 -13.57
N ALA A 112 -1.28 2.77 -13.02
CA ALA A 112 -1.03 2.24 -11.69
C ALA A 112 0.32 1.50 -11.60
N VAL A 113 0.68 0.72 -12.62
CA VAL A 113 2.01 0.08 -12.73
C VAL A 113 3.11 1.14 -12.75
N ALA A 114 2.97 2.17 -13.58
CA ALA A 114 3.95 3.26 -13.65
C ALA A 114 4.06 4.01 -12.32
N TYR A 115 2.92 4.31 -11.68
CA TYR A 115 2.84 4.98 -10.38
C TYR A 115 3.57 4.20 -9.29
N VAL A 116 3.30 2.91 -9.13
CA VAL A 116 3.94 2.07 -8.12
C VAL A 116 5.42 1.84 -8.46
N ALA A 117 5.75 1.60 -9.73
CA ALA A 117 7.12 1.42 -10.17
C ALA A 117 7.99 2.65 -9.87
N MET A 118 7.50 3.87 -10.16
CA MET A 118 8.20 5.12 -9.85
C MET A 118 8.38 5.33 -8.35
N GLY A 119 7.37 4.98 -7.53
CA GLY A 119 7.49 5.03 -6.08
C GLY A 119 8.55 4.07 -5.55
N HIS A 120 8.49 2.81 -5.96
CA HIS A 120 9.45 1.79 -5.55
C HIS A 120 10.88 2.08 -6.01
N PHE A 121 11.04 2.72 -7.18
CA PHE A 121 12.33 3.19 -7.67
C PHE A 121 12.97 4.23 -6.73
N ALA A 122 12.18 5.08 -6.08
CA ALA A 122 12.68 6.10 -5.15
C ALA A 122 13.06 5.54 -3.76
N ILE A 123 12.43 4.44 -3.30
CA ILE A 123 12.51 3.96 -1.92
C ILE A 123 13.94 3.71 -1.41
N PRO A 124 14.83 2.97 -2.11
CA PRO A 124 16.18 2.69 -1.59
C PRO A 124 17.00 3.95 -1.39
N ALA A 125 16.97 4.84 -2.38
CA ALA A 125 17.68 6.12 -2.34
C ALA A 125 17.13 7.02 -1.21
N TRP A 126 15.81 7.06 -1.06
CA TRP A 126 15.13 7.84 -0.04
C TRP A 126 15.45 7.34 1.39
N ASN A 127 15.39 6.02 1.62
CA ASN A 127 15.75 5.42 2.90
C ASN A 127 17.22 5.74 3.27
N SER A 128 18.13 5.63 2.32
CA SER A 128 19.54 5.96 2.51
C SER A 128 19.71 7.46 2.87
N LEU A 129 19.06 8.37 2.13
CA LEU A 129 19.14 9.81 2.40
C LEU A 129 18.63 10.18 3.79
N LEU A 130 17.46 9.68 4.18
CA LEU A 130 16.86 9.99 5.47
C LEU A 130 17.62 9.37 6.66
N THR A 131 18.20 8.20 6.47
CA THR A 131 19.02 7.56 7.49
C THR A 131 20.25 8.40 7.83
N ASP A 132 20.86 9.04 6.82
CA ASP A 132 22.03 9.90 7.03
C ASP A 132 21.65 11.26 7.64
N LEU A 133 20.43 11.74 7.39
CA LEU A 133 19.93 13.02 7.88
C LEU A 133 19.60 13.03 9.37
N VAL A 134 19.28 11.86 9.95
CA VAL A 134 18.79 11.74 11.31
C VAL A 134 19.81 11.05 12.21
N ASP A 135 20.17 11.73 13.31
CA ASP A 135 21.02 11.17 14.35
C ASP A 135 20.51 9.80 14.81
N PRO A 136 21.37 8.75 14.89
CA PRO A 136 21.00 7.41 15.33
C PRO A 136 20.18 7.38 16.62
N ASN A 137 20.52 8.24 17.61
CA ASN A 137 19.84 8.31 18.90
C ASN A 137 18.45 8.97 18.84
N ARG A 138 18.12 9.69 17.75
CA ARG A 138 16.85 10.42 17.54
C ARG A 138 15.98 9.83 16.45
N ARG A 139 16.44 8.77 15.77
CA ARG A 139 15.71 8.13 14.65
C ARG A 139 14.31 7.69 15.05
N GLY A 140 14.16 7.00 16.19
CA GLY A 140 12.86 6.53 16.66
C GLY A 140 11.85 7.67 16.89
N ALA A 141 12.28 8.77 17.52
CA ALA A 141 11.43 9.93 17.76
C ALA A 141 11.03 10.63 16.45
N TYR A 142 11.98 10.83 15.53
CA TYR A 142 11.75 11.48 14.24
C TYR A 142 10.80 10.66 13.36
N PHE A 143 11.10 9.37 13.14
CA PHE A 143 10.26 8.51 12.29
C PHE A 143 8.88 8.28 12.92
N GLY A 144 8.79 8.18 14.24
CA GLY A 144 7.52 8.09 14.96
C GLY A 144 6.65 9.35 14.79
N HIS A 145 7.27 10.55 14.87
CA HIS A 145 6.57 11.80 14.60
C HIS A 145 6.14 11.92 13.13
N ARG A 146 7.05 11.63 12.19
CA ARG A 146 6.75 11.61 10.76
C ARG A 146 5.60 10.65 10.43
N ALA A 147 5.65 9.41 10.92
CA ALA A 147 4.59 8.43 10.70
C ALA A 147 3.23 8.92 11.22
N ARG A 148 3.20 9.56 12.39
CA ARG A 148 1.98 10.13 12.97
C ARG A 148 1.40 11.23 12.09
N VAL A 149 2.23 12.17 11.61
CA VAL A 149 1.80 13.22 10.68
C VAL A 149 1.28 12.62 9.39
N MET A 150 1.98 11.64 8.81
CA MET A 150 1.53 10.94 7.60
C MET A 150 0.19 10.25 7.79
N THR A 151 -0.01 9.53 8.88
CA THR A 151 -1.28 8.83 9.16
C THR A 151 -2.44 9.82 9.26
N VAL A 152 -2.27 10.92 9.98
CA VAL A 152 -3.31 11.96 10.11
C VAL A 152 -3.60 12.61 8.75
N SER A 153 -2.57 12.95 7.97
CA SER A 153 -2.72 13.55 6.65
C SER A 153 -3.41 12.61 5.66
N SER A 154 -3.05 11.33 5.67
CA SER A 154 -3.68 10.30 4.82
C SER A 154 -5.16 10.10 5.18
N PHE A 155 -5.45 10.01 6.47
CA PHE A 155 -6.82 9.86 6.96
C PHE A 155 -7.69 11.07 6.61
N ALA A 156 -7.18 12.28 6.82
CA ALA A 156 -7.90 13.51 6.46
C ALA A 156 -8.17 13.58 4.94
N ALA A 157 -7.18 13.20 4.12
CA ALA A 157 -7.33 13.16 2.67
C ALA A 157 -8.33 12.07 2.21
N LEU A 158 -8.35 10.91 2.86
CA LEU A 158 -9.34 9.86 2.64
C LEU A 158 -10.76 10.38 2.88
N CYS A 159 -11.00 11.02 4.03
CA CYS A 159 -12.31 11.59 4.35
C CYS A 159 -12.71 12.71 3.38
N ALA A 160 -11.77 13.61 3.06
CA ALA A 160 -12.03 14.70 2.11
C ALA A 160 -12.37 14.18 0.72
N ALA A 161 -11.66 13.16 0.23
CA ALA A 161 -11.95 12.52 -1.06
C ALA A 161 -13.33 11.87 -1.07
N GLY A 162 -13.73 11.20 0.01
CA GLY A 162 -15.07 10.64 0.16
C GLY A 162 -16.17 11.70 0.08
N LEU A 163 -15.97 12.85 0.73
CA LEU A 163 -16.91 13.97 0.66
C LEU A 163 -16.98 14.61 -0.73
N ILE A 164 -15.83 14.74 -1.41
CA ILE A 164 -15.78 15.25 -2.80
C ILE A 164 -16.56 14.32 -3.73
N LEU A 165 -16.31 13.00 -3.62
CA LEU A 165 -17.01 12.01 -4.44
C LEU A 165 -18.51 11.98 -4.16
N HIS A 166 -18.91 12.06 -2.89
CA HIS A 166 -20.32 12.14 -2.50
C HIS A 166 -21.01 13.38 -3.10
N SER A 167 -20.34 14.55 -3.05
CA SER A 167 -20.87 15.76 -3.66
C SER A 167 -21.00 15.63 -5.19
N ALA A 168 -20.01 15.02 -5.84
CA ALA A 168 -20.02 14.81 -7.29
C ALA A 168 -21.08 13.78 -7.71
N GLU A 169 -21.34 12.76 -6.89
CA GLU A 169 -22.42 11.80 -7.06
C GLU A 169 -23.79 12.47 -6.98
N ALA A 170 -24.00 13.39 -6.02
CA ALA A 170 -25.22 14.17 -5.89
C ALA A 170 -25.48 15.09 -7.10
N TRP A 171 -24.44 15.45 -7.86
CA TRP A 171 -24.55 16.22 -9.12
C TRP A 171 -24.61 15.31 -10.37
N GLU A 172 -24.75 14.00 -10.20
CA GLU A 172 -24.75 13.01 -11.27
C GLU A 172 -23.47 13.04 -12.15
N GLN A 173 -22.36 13.51 -11.58
CA GLN A 173 -21.09 13.69 -12.27
C GLN A 173 -19.91 13.06 -11.50
N PRO A 174 -19.96 11.76 -11.17
CA PRO A 174 -18.95 11.13 -10.31
C PRO A 174 -17.53 11.22 -10.88
N TRP A 175 -17.38 11.24 -12.23
CA TRP A 175 -16.07 11.39 -12.87
C TRP A 175 -15.38 12.71 -12.51
N MET A 176 -16.15 13.81 -12.32
CA MET A 176 -15.58 15.09 -11.88
C MET A 176 -15.00 14.99 -10.47
N GLY A 177 -15.66 14.25 -9.58
CA GLY A 177 -15.11 13.97 -8.25
C GLY A 177 -13.76 13.27 -8.31
N PHE A 178 -13.64 12.22 -9.14
CA PHE A 178 -12.37 11.54 -9.37
C PHE A 178 -11.33 12.49 -10.00
N ALA A 179 -11.71 13.32 -10.94
CA ALA A 179 -10.79 14.30 -11.53
C ALA A 179 -10.23 15.27 -10.46
N VAL A 180 -11.07 15.78 -9.56
CA VAL A 180 -10.64 16.66 -8.47
C VAL A 180 -9.68 15.94 -7.53
N ILE A 181 -10.00 14.72 -7.08
CA ILE A 181 -9.10 13.98 -6.13
C ILE A 181 -7.78 13.59 -6.78
N PHE A 182 -7.75 13.22 -8.07
CA PHE A 182 -6.51 12.88 -8.77
C PHE A 182 -5.66 14.12 -9.07
N LEU A 183 -6.28 15.25 -9.40
CA LEU A 183 -5.57 16.51 -9.53
C LEU A 183 -4.97 16.94 -8.18
N ALA A 184 -5.72 16.82 -7.10
CA ALA A 184 -5.23 17.09 -5.75
C ALA A 184 -4.09 16.12 -5.35
N ALA A 185 -4.17 14.84 -5.71
CA ALA A 185 -3.12 13.85 -5.49
C ALA A 185 -1.84 14.20 -6.27
N SER A 186 -1.97 14.58 -7.55
CA SER A 186 -0.86 15.07 -8.38
C SER A 186 -0.21 16.31 -7.78
N ALA A 187 -1.00 17.31 -7.42
CA ALA A 187 -0.51 18.55 -6.80
C ALA A 187 0.18 18.27 -5.45
N ALA A 188 -0.41 17.45 -4.59
CA ALA A 188 0.18 17.06 -3.32
C ALA A 188 1.53 16.36 -3.53
N ARG A 189 1.64 15.44 -4.52
CA ARG A 189 2.90 14.78 -4.81
C ARG A 189 3.93 15.74 -5.41
N GLY A 190 3.51 16.70 -6.21
CA GLY A 190 4.35 17.79 -6.71
C GLY A 190 4.91 18.65 -5.58
N VAL A 191 4.08 19.03 -4.59
CA VAL A 191 4.53 19.75 -3.39
C VAL A 191 5.49 18.89 -2.56
N SER A 192 5.21 17.59 -2.42
CA SER A 192 6.13 16.62 -1.78
C SER A 192 7.50 16.64 -2.47
N ALA A 193 7.54 16.61 -3.82
CA ALA A 193 8.78 16.70 -4.60
C ALA A 193 9.53 18.03 -4.34
N ALA A 194 8.80 19.15 -4.24
CA ALA A 194 9.39 20.47 -3.96
C ALA A 194 10.04 20.54 -2.56
N TYR A 195 9.43 19.94 -1.54
CA TYR A 195 10.06 19.84 -0.22
C TYR A 195 11.28 18.90 -0.23
N LEU A 196 11.20 17.80 -0.95
CA LEU A 196 12.30 16.86 -1.12
C LEU A 196 13.48 17.49 -1.82
N ALA A 197 13.24 18.35 -2.83
CA ALA A 197 14.26 19.11 -3.52
C ALA A 197 15.03 20.08 -2.60
N ARG A 198 14.46 20.48 -1.47
CA ARG A 198 15.09 21.37 -0.47
C ARG A 198 15.87 20.63 0.61
N ILE A 199 15.80 19.30 0.66
CA ILE A 199 16.59 18.50 1.62
C ILE A 199 18.04 18.51 1.16
N ASP A 200 18.97 18.79 2.06
CA ASP A 200 20.39 18.75 1.76
C ASP A 200 20.89 17.31 1.65
N GLU A 201 21.64 17.01 0.61
CA GLU A 201 22.27 15.72 0.40
C GLU A 201 23.67 15.74 1.00
N SER A 202 23.90 14.97 2.08
CA SER A 202 25.23 14.71 2.57
C SER A 202 26.00 13.83 1.58
N SER A 203 27.22 14.22 1.22
CA SER A 203 28.09 13.52 0.28
C SER A 203 28.70 12.25 0.85
N VAL A 204 27.87 11.35 1.39
CA VAL A 204 28.35 10.05 1.83
C VAL A 204 28.40 9.11 0.63
N PRO A 205 29.57 8.55 0.27
CA PRO A 205 29.66 7.60 -0.83
C PRO A 205 28.77 6.38 -0.56
N VAL A 206 27.96 6.00 -1.55
CA VAL A 206 27.21 4.75 -1.49
C VAL A 206 28.22 3.60 -1.53
N THR A 207 28.37 2.87 -0.44
CA THR A 207 29.20 1.66 -0.40
C THR A 207 28.61 0.64 -1.35
N ARG A 208 29.41 0.10 -2.27
CA ARG A 208 29.01 -1.03 -3.12
C ARG A 208 28.71 -2.21 -2.22
N GLU A 209 27.46 -2.66 -2.20
CA GLU A 209 27.12 -3.95 -1.63
C GLU A 209 27.61 -5.07 -2.58
N ASP A 210 28.16 -6.13 -2.00
CA ASP A 210 28.59 -7.34 -2.72
C ASP A 210 27.40 -7.96 -3.49
N GLU A 211 27.69 -8.60 -4.64
CA GLU A 211 26.69 -9.27 -5.46
C GLU A 211 25.82 -10.22 -4.62
N PHE A 212 24.54 -9.89 -4.53
CA PHE A 212 23.58 -10.67 -3.76
C PHE A 212 23.24 -11.99 -4.46
N ARG A 213 23.68 -13.12 -3.90
CA ARG A 213 23.32 -14.47 -4.37
C ARG A 213 22.17 -15.03 -3.55
N LEU A 214 20.94 -14.87 -4.04
CA LEU A 214 19.70 -15.31 -3.37
C LEU A 214 19.74 -16.78 -2.92
N LEU A 215 20.18 -17.69 -3.81
CA LEU A 215 20.24 -19.13 -3.50
C LEU A 215 21.26 -19.46 -2.41
N ALA A 216 22.39 -18.75 -2.38
CA ALA A 216 23.40 -18.93 -1.34
C ALA A 216 22.89 -18.41 0.01
N PHE A 217 22.15 -17.29 0.02
CA PHE A 217 21.51 -16.72 1.20
C PHE A 217 20.47 -17.69 1.80
N LEU A 218 19.59 -18.26 0.97
CA LEU A 218 18.56 -19.20 1.40
C LEU A 218 19.10 -20.55 1.88
N ARG A 219 20.32 -20.92 1.46
CA ARG A 219 20.99 -22.16 1.88
C ARG A 219 21.81 -22.05 3.16
N ARG A 220 22.14 -20.84 3.61
CA ARG A 220 22.89 -20.62 4.86
C ARG A 220 22.07 -21.08 6.09
N GLU A 221 22.73 -21.28 7.23
CA GLU A 221 22.21 -21.92 8.46
C GLU A 221 20.93 -21.34 9.07
N HIS A 222 20.54 -20.12 8.69
CA HIS A 222 19.24 -19.52 9.09
C HIS A 222 18.04 -20.07 8.34
N GLY A 223 18.29 -20.98 7.39
CA GLY A 223 17.46 -21.37 6.29
C GLY A 223 16.08 -21.92 6.63
N LEU A 224 15.92 -22.76 7.64
CA LEU A 224 14.66 -23.50 7.79
C LEU A 224 13.54 -22.64 8.36
N ASN A 225 13.80 -21.86 9.42
CA ASN A 225 12.78 -21.00 10.04
C ASN A 225 12.40 -19.83 9.13
N PHE A 226 13.39 -19.21 8.49
CA PHE A 226 13.13 -18.12 7.55
C PHE A 226 12.40 -18.61 6.29
N ARG A 227 12.77 -19.78 5.73
CA ARG A 227 12.04 -20.40 4.61
C ARG A 227 10.60 -20.74 4.95
N ARG A 228 10.33 -21.31 6.13
CA ARG A 228 8.98 -21.59 6.62
C ARG A 228 8.16 -20.30 6.78
N PHE A 229 8.80 -19.25 7.28
CA PHE A 229 8.20 -17.94 7.40
C PHE A 229 7.84 -17.35 6.03
N LEU A 230 8.75 -17.38 5.06
CA LEU A 230 8.50 -16.92 3.69
C LEU A 230 7.34 -17.67 3.04
N LEU A 231 7.32 -19.00 3.16
CA LEU A 231 6.24 -19.84 2.65
C LEU A 231 4.90 -19.49 3.31
N PHE A 232 4.88 -19.39 4.63
CA PHE A 232 3.67 -18.99 5.38
C PHE A 232 3.18 -17.62 4.94
N SER A 233 4.07 -16.61 4.91
CA SER A 233 3.70 -15.25 4.54
C SER A 233 3.20 -15.16 3.09
N GLY A 234 3.89 -15.81 2.15
CA GLY A 234 3.47 -15.87 0.75
C GLY A 234 2.11 -16.53 0.55
N LEU A 235 1.88 -17.70 1.16
CA LEU A 235 0.59 -18.40 1.10
C LEU A 235 -0.52 -17.59 1.77
N MET A 236 -0.25 -16.98 2.93
CA MET A 236 -1.21 -16.12 3.62
C MET A 236 -1.66 -14.97 2.73
N HIS A 237 -0.71 -14.25 2.12
CA HIS A 237 -1.03 -13.16 1.20
C HIS A 237 -1.73 -13.65 -0.06
N THR A 238 -1.37 -14.83 -0.58
CA THR A 238 -2.10 -15.45 -1.71
C THR A 238 -3.57 -15.68 -1.34
N CYS A 239 -3.84 -16.32 -0.21
CA CYS A 239 -5.22 -16.60 0.23
C CYS A 239 -6.04 -15.31 0.44
N VAL A 240 -5.43 -14.29 1.04
CA VAL A 240 -6.09 -13.00 1.30
C VAL A 240 -6.45 -12.29 0.01
N LEU A 241 -5.53 -12.28 -0.96
CA LEU A 241 -5.75 -11.56 -2.21
C LEU A 241 -6.70 -12.28 -3.19
N ILE A 242 -7.13 -13.50 -2.89
CA ILE A 242 -8.26 -14.13 -3.61
C ILE A 242 -9.53 -13.28 -3.45
N ALA A 243 -9.82 -12.79 -2.24
CA ALA A 243 -11.03 -11.99 -1.96
C ALA A 243 -10.74 -10.47 -1.89
N GLY A 244 -9.52 -10.08 -1.49
CA GLY A 244 -9.17 -8.70 -1.16
C GLY A 244 -9.57 -7.65 -2.22
N PRO A 245 -9.22 -7.82 -3.50
CA PRO A 245 -9.55 -6.86 -4.56
C PRO A 245 -11.05 -6.69 -4.80
N TYR A 246 -11.87 -7.65 -4.42
CA TYR A 246 -13.29 -7.68 -4.73
C TYR A 246 -14.19 -7.07 -3.65
N PHE A 247 -13.66 -6.68 -2.49
CA PHE A 247 -14.46 -5.97 -1.49
C PHE A 247 -15.01 -4.63 -2.00
N VAL A 248 -14.24 -3.89 -2.79
CA VAL A 248 -14.73 -2.65 -3.39
C VAL A 248 -15.86 -2.90 -4.38
N VAL A 249 -15.78 -3.99 -5.15
CA VAL A 249 -16.84 -4.43 -6.07
C VAL A 249 -18.10 -4.73 -5.28
N TYR A 250 -17.98 -5.54 -4.24
CA TYR A 250 -19.09 -5.91 -3.37
C TYR A 250 -19.77 -4.69 -2.75
N MET A 251 -18.99 -3.73 -2.21
CA MET A 251 -19.54 -2.52 -1.59
C MET A 251 -20.24 -1.60 -2.59
N LEU A 252 -19.56 -1.22 -3.67
CA LEU A 252 -20.07 -0.19 -4.58
C LEU A 252 -21.07 -0.74 -5.60
N ARG A 253 -20.85 -1.96 -6.12
CA ARG A 253 -21.69 -2.54 -7.17
C ARG A 253 -22.81 -3.41 -6.62
N ASP A 254 -22.48 -4.36 -5.72
CA ASP A 254 -23.44 -5.37 -5.30
C ASP A 254 -24.33 -4.84 -4.15
N LEU A 255 -23.78 -4.06 -3.21
CA LEU A 255 -24.53 -3.42 -2.14
C LEU A 255 -25.01 -1.99 -2.49
N HIS A 256 -24.59 -1.43 -3.64
CA HIS A 256 -24.94 -0.08 -4.07
C HIS A 256 -24.62 1.00 -3.03
N PHE A 257 -23.51 0.84 -2.31
CA PHE A 257 -23.05 1.87 -1.38
C PHE A 257 -22.66 3.14 -2.13
N SER A 258 -23.06 4.29 -1.58
CA SER A 258 -22.54 5.58 -2.02
C SER A 258 -21.03 5.68 -1.77
N TYR A 259 -20.37 6.59 -2.47
CA TYR A 259 -18.93 6.84 -2.24
C TYR A 259 -18.64 7.30 -0.79
N LEU A 260 -19.61 7.94 -0.14
CA LEU A 260 -19.48 8.33 1.27
C LEU A 260 -19.46 7.08 2.18
N GLU A 261 -20.40 6.15 2.01
CA GLU A 261 -20.49 4.92 2.80
C GLU A 261 -19.25 4.05 2.58
N TYR A 262 -18.78 3.95 1.34
CA TYR A 262 -17.50 3.28 1.02
C TYR A 262 -16.30 3.96 1.73
N SER A 263 -16.26 5.28 1.75
CA SER A 263 -15.19 6.02 2.42
C SER A 263 -15.24 5.85 3.94
N LEU A 264 -16.44 5.82 4.54
CA LEU A 264 -16.61 5.51 5.95
C LEU A 264 -16.16 4.08 6.29
N TRP A 265 -16.45 3.14 5.38
CA TRP A 265 -15.98 1.76 5.52
C TRP A 265 -14.45 1.68 5.51
N LEU A 266 -13.77 2.33 4.56
CA LEU A 266 -12.30 2.43 4.55
C LEU A 266 -11.76 3.08 5.83
N ALA A 267 -12.38 4.20 6.26
CA ALA A 267 -12.00 4.94 7.46
C ALA A 267 -12.09 4.08 8.72
N ALA A 268 -13.13 3.25 8.85
CA ALA A 268 -13.30 2.34 9.98
C ALA A 268 -12.11 1.36 10.12
N GLY A 269 -11.63 0.80 9.01
CA GLY A 269 -10.44 -0.05 8.98
C GLY A 269 -9.17 0.68 9.41
N VAL A 270 -8.95 1.90 8.89
CA VAL A 270 -7.79 2.74 9.26
C VAL A 270 -7.82 3.10 10.75
N ILE A 271 -8.99 3.43 11.31
CA ILE A 271 -9.16 3.72 12.74
C ILE A 271 -8.83 2.48 13.57
N GLY A 272 -9.37 1.31 13.21
CA GLY A 272 -9.07 0.04 13.88
C GLY A 272 -7.58 -0.27 13.92
N GLN A 273 -6.89 -0.09 12.80
CA GLN A 273 -5.45 -0.26 12.71
C GLN A 273 -4.70 0.75 13.61
N PHE A 274 -5.03 2.02 13.52
CA PHE A 274 -4.33 3.09 14.25
C PHE A 274 -4.43 2.92 15.77
N VAL A 275 -5.63 2.66 16.28
CA VAL A 275 -5.88 2.52 17.73
C VAL A 275 -5.13 1.32 18.32
N THR A 276 -4.94 0.25 17.53
CA THR A 276 -4.41 -1.02 18.04
C THR A 276 -2.93 -1.27 17.75
N LEU A 277 -2.26 -0.43 16.94
CA LEU A 277 -0.82 -0.57 16.67
C LEU A 277 0.03 -0.62 17.95
N LYS A 278 -0.21 0.29 18.92
CA LYS A 278 0.55 0.32 20.18
C LYS A 278 0.27 -0.88 21.09
N PRO A 279 -1.00 -1.31 21.32
CA PRO A 279 -1.30 -2.57 21.98
C PRO A 279 -0.60 -3.77 21.35
N TRP A 280 -0.65 -3.92 20.01
CA TRP A 280 -0.01 -5.04 19.32
C TRP A 280 1.52 -5.02 19.47
N GLY A 281 2.15 -3.84 19.42
CA GLY A 281 3.58 -3.71 19.69
C GLY A 281 3.95 -4.24 21.10
N ARG A 282 3.20 -3.81 22.13
CA ARG A 282 3.42 -4.29 23.51
C ARG A 282 3.21 -5.81 23.67
N LEU A 283 2.22 -6.37 22.96
CA LEU A 283 2.00 -7.82 22.96
C LEU A 283 3.15 -8.56 22.27
N GLY A 284 3.67 -8.00 21.16
CA GLY A 284 4.84 -8.53 20.48
C GLY A 284 6.08 -8.54 21.36
N ASP A 285 6.33 -7.44 22.10
CA ASP A 285 7.45 -7.33 23.04
C ASP A 285 7.32 -8.32 24.21
N ARG A 286 6.10 -8.53 24.71
CA ARG A 286 5.85 -9.39 25.89
C ARG A 286 5.81 -10.87 25.55
N TYR A 287 5.18 -11.27 24.44
CA TYR A 287 4.88 -12.67 24.11
C TYR A 287 5.65 -13.18 22.89
N GLY A 288 6.36 -12.29 22.18
CA GLY A 288 7.08 -12.58 20.95
C GLY A 288 6.23 -12.43 19.68
N ASN A 289 6.86 -11.94 18.61
CA ASN A 289 6.20 -11.65 17.33
C ASN A 289 5.54 -12.88 16.69
N LYS A 290 6.12 -14.07 16.86
CA LYS A 290 5.57 -15.33 16.33
C LYS A 290 4.16 -15.63 16.86
N LYS A 291 3.90 -15.38 18.18
CA LYS A 291 2.58 -15.62 18.78
C LYS A 291 1.55 -14.59 18.31
N VAL A 292 1.97 -13.32 18.13
CA VAL A 292 1.11 -12.29 17.57
C VAL A 292 0.69 -12.65 16.14
N VAL A 293 1.65 -13.04 15.30
CA VAL A 293 1.37 -13.50 13.93
C VAL A 293 0.43 -14.69 13.92
N ALA A 294 0.67 -15.71 14.77
CA ALA A 294 -0.18 -16.90 14.82
C ALA A 294 -1.63 -16.57 15.24
N ALA A 295 -1.80 -15.74 16.27
CA ALA A 295 -3.10 -15.33 16.75
C ALA A 295 -3.89 -14.52 15.71
N THR A 296 -3.24 -13.53 15.10
CA THR A 296 -3.88 -12.66 14.10
C THR A 296 -4.15 -13.41 12.79
N ALA A 297 -3.22 -14.22 12.31
CA ALA A 297 -3.40 -15.04 11.11
C ALA A 297 -4.55 -16.05 11.24
N LEU A 298 -4.78 -16.58 12.43
CA LEU A 298 -5.93 -17.46 12.69
C LEU A 298 -7.26 -16.72 12.53
N LEU A 299 -7.31 -15.42 12.83
CA LEU A 299 -8.54 -14.63 12.78
C LEU A 299 -8.85 -14.09 11.37
N VAL A 300 -7.82 -13.90 10.51
CA VAL A 300 -8.01 -13.31 9.16
C VAL A 300 -9.03 -14.07 8.30
N PRO A 301 -9.06 -15.43 8.24
CA PRO A 301 -10.02 -16.17 7.41
C PRO A 301 -11.48 -15.95 7.79
N PHE A 302 -11.76 -15.57 9.04
CA PHE A 302 -13.12 -15.32 9.50
C PHE A 302 -13.67 -13.96 9.03
N LEU A 303 -12.79 -13.01 8.69
CA LEU A 303 -13.21 -11.68 8.25
C LEU A 303 -14.11 -11.73 6.99
N PRO A 304 -13.72 -12.39 5.88
CA PRO A 304 -14.60 -12.48 4.72
C PRO A 304 -15.95 -13.16 5.02
N MET A 305 -15.97 -14.13 5.94
CA MET A 305 -17.21 -14.82 6.33
C MET A 305 -18.21 -13.87 7.01
N LEU A 306 -17.71 -12.89 7.79
CA LEU A 306 -18.58 -11.90 8.42
C LEU A 306 -19.30 -11.01 7.41
N TYR A 307 -18.69 -10.73 6.25
CA TYR A 307 -19.32 -9.91 5.20
C TYR A 307 -20.56 -10.57 4.59
N VAL A 308 -20.68 -11.89 4.68
CA VAL A 308 -21.84 -12.64 4.16
C VAL A 308 -23.03 -12.55 5.13
N LEU A 309 -22.80 -12.28 6.41
CA LEU A 309 -23.85 -12.33 7.43
C LEU A 309 -24.83 -11.15 7.36
N SER A 310 -24.41 -9.98 6.88
CA SER A 310 -25.28 -8.80 6.83
C SER A 310 -24.75 -7.77 5.84
N ALA A 311 -25.68 -7.20 5.07
CA ALA A 311 -25.42 -6.04 4.19
C ALA A 311 -25.60 -4.68 4.92
N ASN A 312 -25.89 -4.68 6.22
CA ASN A 312 -26.10 -3.45 6.98
C ASN A 312 -24.77 -2.67 7.11
N LEU A 313 -24.80 -1.39 6.76
CA LEU A 313 -23.63 -0.48 6.80
C LEU A 313 -22.93 -0.52 8.16
N HIS A 314 -23.68 -0.33 9.26
CA HIS A 314 -23.09 -0.27 10.61
C HIS A 314 -22.38 -1.57 10.98
N PHE A 315 -22.96 -2.72 10.59
CA PHE A 315 -22.33 -4.02 10.78
C PHE A 315 -21.03 -4.13 9.97
N LEU A 316 -21.04 -3.72 8.69
CA LEU A 316 -19.88 -3.78 7.83
C LEU A 316 -18.78 -2.79 8.26
N LEU A 317 -19.14 -1.63 8.81
CA LEU A 317 -18.19 -0.72 9.46
C LEU A 317 -17.51 -1.40 10.67
N ALA A 318 -18.27 -2.08 11.51
CA ALA A 318 -17.71 -2.82 12.65
C ALA A 318 -16.81 -3.97 12.21
N VAL A 319 -17.19 -4.72 11.17
CA VAL A 319 -16.36 -5.78 10.58
C VAL A 319 -15.06 -5.23 10.02
N ASN A 320 -15.09 -4.10 9.29
CA ASN A 320 -13.88 -3.51 8.74
C ASN A 320 -12.99 -2.88 9.83
N PHE A 321 -13.58 -2.30 10.88
CA PHE A 321 -12.83 -1.87 12.06
C PHE A 321 -12.10 -3.07 12.70
N LEU A 322 -12.80 -4.19 12.94
CA LEU A 322 -12.20 -5.43 13.44
C LEU A 322 -11.11 -5.94 12.49
N GLY A 323 -11.35 -5.88 11.19
CA GLY A 323 -10.36 -6.15 10.17
C GLY A 323 -9.10 -5.30 10.36
N GLY A 324 -9.24 -4.00 10.53
CA GLY A 324 -8.13 -3.08 10.82
C GLY A 324 -7.34 -3.48 12.08
N VAL A 325 -8.05 -3.87 13.15
CA VAL A 325 -7.43 -4.37 14.40
C VAL A 325 -6.57 -5.61 14.14
N ILE A 326 -7.11 -6.60 13.44
CA ILE A 326 -6.42 -7.87 13.16
C ILE A 326 -5.24 -7.65 12.22
N TRP A 327 -5.43 -6.86 11.16
CA TRP A 327 -4.38 -6.54 10.18
C TRP A 327 -3.24 -5.74 10.79
N ALA A 328 -3.50 -4.85 11.74
CA ALA A 328 -2.44 -4.12 12.46
C ALA A 328 -1.47 -5.08 13.17
N GLY A 329 -2.02 -6.07 13.88
CA GLY A 329 -1.22 -7.07 14.57
C GLY A 329 -0.45 -7.98 13.62
N LEU A 330 -1.12 -8.45 12.55
CA LEU A 330 -0.48 -9.31 11.55
C LEU A 330 0.68 -8.59 10.84
N ALA A 331 0.44 -7.39 10.32
CA ALA A 331 1.44 -6.62 9.57
C ALA A 331 2.65 -6.29 10.46
N LEU A 332 2.41 -5.78 11.67
CA LEU A 332 3.49 -5.47 12.62
C LEU A 332 4.26 -6.71 13.03
N GLY A 333 3.53 -7.81 13.33
CA GLY A 333 4.14 -9.07 13.72
C GLY A 333 4.99 -9.70 12.61
N LEU A 334 4.51 -9.70 11.36
CA LEU A 334 5.26 -10.20 10.20
C LEU A 334 6.52 -9.37 9.96
N GLN A 335 6.41 -8.03 10.00
CA GLN A 335 7.54 -7.14 9.80
C GLN A 335 8.62 -7.33 10.87
N ASN A 336 8.24 -7.41 12.14
CA ASN A 336 9.18 -7.64 13.24
C ASN A 336 9.79 -9.03 13.18
N TYR A 337 9.01 -10.04 12.79
CA TYR A 337 9.51 -11.42 12.70
C TYR A 337 10.61 -11.59 11.64
N VAL A 338 10.58 -10.82 10.54
CA VAL A 338 11.70 -10.80 9.58
C VAL A 338 13.00 -10.43 10.29
N PHE A 339 12.96 -9.41 11.17
CA PHE A 339 14.15 -8.97 11.92
C PHE A 339 14.61 -10.00 12.95
N ASP A 340 13.69 -10.79 13.51
CA ASP A 340 14.00 -11.87 14.45
C ASP A 340 14.57 -13.11 13.76
N ALA A 341 14.18 -13.34 12.49
CA ALA A 341 14.52 -14.54 11.73
C ALA A 341 15.83 -14.43 10.93
N VAL A 342 16.40 -13.22 10.83
CA VAL A 342 17.59 -12.93 10.00
C VAL A 342 18.64 -12.20 10.82
N ARG A 343 19.93 -12.47 10.57
CA ARG A 343 21.05 -11.77 11.25
C ARG A 343 21.00 -10.26 10.98
N PRO A 344 21.51 -9.42 11.91
CA PRO A 344 21.50 -7.96 11.76
C PRO A 344 22.09 -7.47 10.43
N GLU A 345 23.20 -8.06 10.00
CA GLU A 345 23.91 -7.74 8.75
C GLU A 345 23.11 -8.10 7.48
N ASP A 346 22.19 -9.06 7.56
CA ASP A 346 21.40 -9.55 6.42
C ASP A 346 19.94 -9.06 6.42
N ARG A 347 19.55 -8.22 7.38
CA ARG A 347 18.14 -7.74 7.54
C ARG A 347 17.59 -7.08 6.27
N ALA A 348 18.37 -6.24 5.61
CA ALA A 348 17.94 -5.57 4.38
C ALA A 348 17.62 -6.59 3.27
N LYS A 349 18.48 -7.60 3.13
CA LYS A 349 18.29 -8.70 2.17
C LYS A 349 17.07 -9.55 2.53
N GLY A 350 16.89 -9.87 3.82
CA GLY A 350 15.74 -10.62 4.32
C GLY A 350 14.41 -9.92 4.03
N VAL A 351 14.34 -8.61 4.27
CA VAL A 351 13.16 -7.79 3.94
C VAL A 351 12.90 -7.75 2.44
N ALA A 352 13.93 -7.60 1.61
CA ALA A 352 13.78 -7.59 0.15
C ALA A 352 13.21 -8.92 -0.39
N ILE A 353 13.71 -10.05 0.12
CA ILE A 353 13.19 -11.38 -0.25
C ILE A 353 11.74 -11.55 0.21
N TRP A 354 11.45 -11.19 1.45
CA TRP A 354 10.11 -11.26 2.02
C TRP A 354 9.11 -10.44 1.20
N ASN A 355 9.45 -9.19 0.84
CA ASN A 355 8.62 -8.35 -0.01
C ASN A 355 8.41 -8.97 -1.40
N SER A 356 9.45 -9.57 -1.98
CA SER A 356 9.35 -10.24 -3.29
C SER A 356 8.42 -11.46 -3.26
N VAL A 357 8.53 -12.28 -2.21
CA VAL A 357 7.63 -13.43 -2.01
C VAL A 357 6.19 -12.98 -1.82
N ASN A 358 5.97 -11.93 -1.02
CA ASN A 358 4.63 -11.38 -0.82
C ASN A 358 4.05 -10.80 -2.11
N ALA A 359 4.84 -10.07 -2.90
CA ALA A 359 4.38 -9.50 -4.18
C ALA A 359 3.96 -10.60 -5.18
N VAL A 360 4.71 -11.71 -5.23
CA VAL A 360 4.30 -12.90 -6.02
C VAL A 360 3.03 -13.52 -5.44
N GLY A 361 2.94 -13.67 -4.12
CA GLY A 361 1.74 -14.19 -3.45
C GLY A 361 0.51 -13.31 -3.74
N TRP A 362 0.64 -12.00 -3.68
CA TRP A 362 -0.42 -11.06 -4.04
C TRP A 362 -0.87 -11.24 -5.48
N PHE A 363 0.06 -11.32 -6.42
CA PHE A 363 -0.26 -11.51 -7.82
C PHE A 363 -0.98 -12.84 -8.07
N VAL A 364 -0.46 -13.95 -7.54
CA VAL A 364 -1.09 -15.27 -7.67
C VAL A 364 -2.48 -15.28 -7.04
N GLY A 365 -2.64 -14.72 -5.84
CA GLY A 365 -3.94 -14.64 -5.16
C GLY A 365 -4.98 -13.86 -5.95
N ALA A 366 -4.63 -12.66 -6.42
CA ALA A 366 -5.53 -11.83 -7.20
C ALA A 366 -5.92 -12.48 -8.55
N MET A 367 -4.99 -13.18 -9.19
CA MET A 367 -5.28 -13.92 -10.43
C MET A 367 -6.20 -15.14 -10.17
N LEU A 368 -5.96 -15.87 -9.08
CA LEU A 368 -6.87 -16.95 -8.67
C LEU A 368 -8.26 -16.41 -8.35
N GLY A 369 -8.35 -15.30 -7.63
CA GLY A 369 -9.63 -14.61 -7.35
C GLY A 369 -10.36 -14.20 -8.62
N SER A 370 -9.63 -13.67 -9.60
CA SER A 370 -10.17 -13.29 -10.90
C SER A 370 -10.76 -14.49 -11.68
N VAL A 371 -10.04 -15.61 -11.72
CA VAL A 371 -10.53 -16.84 -12.35
C VAL A 371 -11.76 -17.36 -11.62
N LEU A 372 -11.73 -17.40 -10.29
CA LEU A 372 -12.88 -17.84 -9.49
C LEU A 372 -14.10 -16.95 -9.72
N ALA A 373 -13.92 -15.63 -9.76
CA ALA A 373 -15.01 -14.69 -10.06
C ALA A 373 -15.63 -14.89 -11.44
N GLY A 374 -14.86 -15.39 -12.42
CA GLY A 374 -15.35 -15.69 -13.77
C GLY A 374 -16.01 -17.06 -13.92
N VAL A 375 -15.70 -18.02 -13.04
CA VAL A 375 -16.19 -19.42 -13.16
C VAL A 375 -17.33 -19.72 -12.19
N LEU A 376 -17.35 -19.04 -11.02
CA LEU A 376 -18.40 -19.28 -10.03
C LEU A 376 -19.76 -18.77 -10.52
N PRO A 377 -20.85 -19.51 -10.28
CA PRO A 377 -22.19 -19.06 -10.63
C PRO A 377 -22.55 -17.79 -9.87
N GLY A 378 -23.38 -16.92 -10.48
CA GLY A 378 -23.77 -15.62 -9.93
C GLY A 378 -24.53 -15.70 -8.60
N GLU A 379 -25.09 -16.85 -8.27
CA GLU A 379 -25.78 -17.12 -7.00
C GLU A 379 -25.38 -18.51 -6.48
N ILE A 380 -24.92 -18.58 -5.25
CA ILE A 380 -24.62 -19.83 -4.58
C ILE A 380 -25.49 -19.89 -3.32
N ALA A 381 -26.43 -20.83 -3.28
CA ALA A 381 -27.19 -21.13 -2.07
C ALA A 381 -26.36 -22.08 -1.19
N PHE A 382 -25.87 -21.62 -0.07
CA PHE A 382 -25.20 -22.44 0.92
C PHE A 382 -25.90 -22.32 2.29
N ALA A 383 -26.37 -23.43 2.82
CA ALA A 383 -27.03 -23.54 4.14
C ALA A 383 -28.19 -22.54 4.35
N GLY A 384 -28.98 -22.24 3.31
CA GLY A 384 -30.12 -21.31 3.41
C GLY A 384 -29.74 -19.82 3.29
N LEU A 385 -28.46 -19.51 3.05
CA LEU A 385 -27.97 -18.17 2.74
C LEU A 385 -27.74 -18.07 1.23
N GLU A 386 -28.43 -17.14 0.56
CA GLU A 386 -28.13 -16.78 -0.82
C GLU A 386 -26.89 -15.89 -0.85
N VAL A 387 -25.77 -16.46 -1.24
CA VAL A 387 -24.52 -15.73 -1.42
C VAL A 387 -24.40 -15.37 -2.90
N ARG A 388 -24.35 -14.08 -3.19
CA ARG A 388 -24.04 -13.56 -4.54
C ARG A 388 -22.54 -13.34 -4.65
N PRO A 389 -21.79 -14.22 -5.33
CA PRO A 389 -20.39 -13.93 -5.60
C PRO A 389 -20.29 -12.76 -6.56
N ALA A 390 -19.18 -12.01 -6.48
CA ALA A 390 -18.87 -10.87 -7.36
C ALA A 390 -18.67 -11.26 -8.83
N SER A 391 -19.26 -12.37 -9.29
CA SER A 391 -18.99 -13.04 -10.55
C SER A 391 -19.68 -12.43 -11.77
N ASN A 392 -20.63 -11.52 -11.60
CA ASN A 392 -21.35 -10.92 -12.73
C ASN A 392 -20.70 -9.61 -13.21
N LEU A 393 -19.38 -9.62 -13.41
CA LEU A 393 -18.73 -8.57 -14.18
C LEU A 393 -18.86 -8.91 -15.66
N PRO A 394 -19.50 -8.06 -16.49
CA PRO A 394 -19.56 -8.26 -17.93
C PRO A 394 -18.19 -8.23 -18.58
#